data_6b600c4cc20204f3f3f7b39fdb676654
#
_entry.id   6b600c4cc20204f3f3f7b39fdb676654
#
_cell.length_a   1.000
_cell.length_b   1.000
_cell.length_c   1.000
_cell.angle_alpha   90.00
_cell.angle_beta   90.00
_cell.angle_gamma   90.00
#
_symmetry.space_group_name_H-M   'P 1'
#
loop_
_entity.id
_entity.type
_entity.pdbx_description
1 polymer ?
#
loop_
_entity_poly.entity_id
_entity_poly.type
_entity_poly.pdbx_seq_one_letter_code
_entity_poly.pdbx_strand_id
1 'polypeptide(L)'
;DIAEGIKEGDRQAAVASFGEMGEMAGSAIASALNIVDGLVVIGGGLAGASRYILPALMAELRSSVSMFSGETFPCVQMDVYNWEDEVEREDFLAPCDKEVYIPGTEIKVPYNYSKRIAVLCSREGTSCSIMRGAYAYALQSIDN
;
A
#
# COMPACT_ATOMS: atom_id res chain seq x y z
N ASP A 1 10.91 13.67 14.55
CA ASP A 1 11.91 14.56 15.19
C ASP A 1 13.10 13.77 15.78
N ILE A 2 12.88 12.74 16.69
CA ILE A 2 14.00 11.96 17.30
C ILE A 2 14.65 11.06 16.23
N ALA A 3 13.88 10.32 15.47
CA ALA A 3 14.38 9.47 14.38
C ALA A 3 15.15 10.27 13.31
N GLU A 4 14.89 11.56 13.18
CA GLU A 4 15.55 12.48 12.26
C GLU A 4 16.77 13.17 12.90
N GLY A 5 16.96 13.03 14.20
CA GLY A 5 18.03 13.69 14.96
C GLY A 5 17.78 15.18 15.21
N ILE A 6 16.55 15.66 15.06
CA ILE A 6 16.15 17.04 15.31
C ILE A 6 15.96 17.28 16.81
N LYS A 7 15.51 16.26 17.53
CA LYS A 7 15.36 16.30 18.99
C LYS A 7 16.28 15.27 19.65
N GLU A 8 16.74 15.59 20.84
CA GLU A 8 17.48 14.65 21.68
C GLU A 8 16.65 13.42 22.00
N GLY A 9 17.30 12.27 22.03
CA GLY A 9 16.69 10.99 22.32
C GLY A 9 17.40 9.83 21.65
N ASP A 10 16.98 8.63 21.92
CA ASP A 10 17.51 7.43 21.30
C ASP A 10 16.95 7.29 19.87
N ARG A 11 17.77 7.69 18.90
CA ARG A 11 17.41 7.61 17.47
C ARG A 11 17.21 6.18 17.01
N GLN A 12 18.01 5.25 17.53
CA GLN A 12 17.93 3.85 17.12
C GLN A 12 16.63 3.23 17.60
N ALA A 13 16.26 3.47 18.86
CA ALA A 13 14.98 3.03 19.40
C ALA A 13 13.80 3.65 18.66
N ALA A 14 13.87 4.94 18.30
CA ALA A 14 12.81 5.60 17.54
C ALA A 14 12.64 5.00 16.13
N VAL A 15 13.72 4.70 15.42
CA VAL A 15 13.67 4.05 14.10
C VAL A 15 13.14 2.63 14.23
N ALA A 16 13.60 1.86 15.22
CA ALA A 16 13.12 0.51 15.49
C ALA A 16 11.61 0.47 15.76
N SER A 17 11.09 1.40 16.57
CA SER A 17 9.65 1.49 16.84
C SER A 17 8.81 1.74 15.58
N PHE A 18 9.31 2.54 14.62
CA PHE A 18 8.63 2.70 13.34
C PHE A 18 8.70 1.44 12.47
N GLY A 19 9.80 0.70 12.55
CA GLY A 19 9.94 -0.61 11.89
C GLY A 19 8.93 -1.61 12.42
N GLU A 20 8.85 -1.80 13.75
CA GLU A 20 7.88 -2.67 14.40
C GLU A 20 6.43 -2.30 14.04
N MET A 21 6.13 -0.99 14.02
CA MET A 21 4.82 -0.51 13.57
C MET A 21 4.56 -0.88 12.11
N GLY A 22 5.58 -0.81 11.25
CA GLY A 22 5.50 -1.23 9.85
C GLY A 22 5.18 -2.71 9.70
N GLU A 23 5.83 -3.57 10.46
CA GLU A 23 5.57 -5.02 10.49
C GLU A 23 4.13 -5.32 10.93
N MET A 24 3.70 -4.75 12.03
CA MET A 24 2.33 -4.95 12.53
C MET A 24 1.26 -4.44 11.57
N ALA A 25 1.49 -3.26 10.98
CA ALA A 25 0.60 -2.72 9.96
C ALA A 25 0.58 -3.58 8.70
N GLY A 26 1.74 -4.07 8.26
CA GLY A 26 1.87 -4.97 7.12
C GLY A 26 1.08 -6.26 7.31
N SER A 27 1.19 -6.89 8.47
CA SER A 27 0.45 -8.11 8.82
C SER A 27 -1.08 -7.88 8.81
N ALA A 28 -1.54 -6.77 9.39
CA ALA A 28 -2.96 -6.42 9.39
C ALA A 28 -3.48 -6.13 7.97
N ILE A 29 -2.69 -5.39 7.16
CA ILE A 29 -3.02 -5.08 5.77
C ILE A 29 -3.03 -6.36 4.92
N ALA A 30 -2.06 -7.27 5.09
CA ALA A 30 -2.04 -8.55 4.40
C ALA A 30 -3.35 -9.34 4.64
N SER A 31 -3.80 -9.38 5.90
CA SER A 31 -5.07 -10.01 6.26
C SER A 31 -6.28 -9.35 5.57
N ALA A 32 -6.29 -8.02 5.48
CA ALA A 32 -7.35 -7.27 4.81
C ALA A 32 -7.32 -7.49 3.29
N LEU A 33 -6.15 -7.50 2.65
CA LEU A 33 -5.98 -7.68 1.22
C LEU A 33 -6.43 -9.07 0.72
N ASN A 34 -6.40 -10.08 1.59
CA ASN A 34 -6.94 -11.39 1.26
C ASN A 34 -8.48 -11.41 1.22
N ILE A 35 -9.14 -10.35 1.67
CA ILE A 35 -10.60 -10.20 1.69
C ILE A 35 -11.06 -9.12 0.71
N VAL A 36 -10.32 -8.01 0.65
CA VAL A 36 -10.66 -6.83 -0.15
C VAL A 36 -9.55 -6.57 -1.18
N ASP A 37 -9.94 -6.48 -2.44
CA ASP A 37 -9.03 -6.11 -3.53
C ASP A 37 -8.99 -4.58 -3.67
N GLY A 38 -7.79 -3.99 -3.62
CA GLY A 38 -7.63 -2.55 -3.76
C GLY A 38 -6.24 -2.03 -3.46
N LEU A 39 -6.00 -0.76 -3.80
CA LEU A 39 -4.77 -0.06 -3.50
C LEU A 39 -4.67 0.27 -2.01
N VAL A 40 -3.46 0.21 -1.47
CA VAL A 40 -3.17 0.59 -0.08
C VAL A 40 -2.65 2.01 -0.03
N VAL A 41 -3.34 2.89 0.68
CA VAL A 41 -2.91 4.29 0.86
C VAL A 41 -2.56 4.54 2.33
N ILE A 42 -1.29 4.81 2.58
CA ILE A 42 -0.79 5.19 3.90
C ILE A 42 -1.01 6.69 4.09
N GLY A 43 -1.85 7.05 5.03
CA GLY A 43 -2.19 8.44 5.32
C GLY A 43 -2.11 8.77 6.81
N GLY A 44 -2.56 9.98 7.15
CA GLY A 44 -2.61 10.42 8.53
C GLY A 44 -1.34 11.10 9.02
N GLY A 45 -1.28 11.38 10.32
CA GLY A 45 -0.18 12.12 10.95
C GLY A 45 1.19 11.43 10.88
N LEU A 46 1.20 10.11 10.69
CA LEU A 46 2.43 9.31 10.59
C LEU A 46 2.93 9.13 9.15
N ALA A 47 2.18 9.60 8.13
CA ALA A 47 2.62 9.53 6.74
C ALA A 47 3.98 10.21 6.49
N GLY A 48 4.32 11.25 7.26
CA GLY A 48 5.63 11.89 7.23
C GLY A 48 6.80 11.00 7.68
N ALA A 49 6.50 9.90 8.40
CA ALA A 49 7.49 8.90 8.83
C ALA A 49 7.53 7.67 7.91
N SER A 50 6.85 7.72 6.77
CA SER A 50 6.75 6.60 5.82
C SER A 50 8.09 5.96 5.46
N ARG A 51 9.16 6.74 5.33
CA ARG A 51 10.51 6.24 5.04
C ARG A 51 11.04 5.23 6.07
N TYR A 52 10.55 5.27 7.31
CA TYR A 52 10.91 4.33 8.37
C TYR A 52 9.93 3.16 8.48
N ILE A 53 8.69 3.37 8.06
CA ILE A 53 7.58 2.41 8.16
C ILE A 53 7.51 1.50 6.94
N LEU A 54 7.59 2.08 5.73
CA LEU A 54 7.40 1.35 4.47
C LEU A 54 8.33 0.16 4.29
N PRO A 55 9.65 0.22 4.61
CA PRO A 55 10.52 -0.93 4.38
C PRO A 55 10.04 -2.19 5.10
N ALA A 56 9.69 -2.07 6.37
CA ALA A 56 9.21 -3.19 7.19
C ALA A 56 7.81 -3.64 6.75
N LEU A 57 6.91 -2.70 6.46
CA LEU A 57 5.57 -2.97 5.95
C LEU A 57 5.62 -3.73 4.62
N MET A 58 6.45 -3.29 3.67
CA MET A 58 6.61 -3.96 2.37
C MET A 58 7.22 -5.36 2.52
N ALA A 59 8.21 -5.51 3.42
CA ALA A 59 8.79 -6.81 3.74
C ALA A 59 7.74 -7.79 4.26
N GLU A 60 6.88 -7.32 5.16
CA GLU A 60 5.80 -8.14 5.74
C GLU A 60 4.75 -8.52 4.68
N LEU A 61 4.30 -7.59 3.84
CA LEU A 61 3.36 -7.88 2.76
C LEU A 61 3.90 -8.90 1.74
N ARG A 62 5.22 -8.92 1.52
CA ARG A 62 5.92 -9.85 0.61
C ARG A 62 6.39 -11.11 1.31
N SER A 63 6.13 -11.23 2.60
CA SER A 63 6.55 -12.39 3.38
C SER A 63 5.74 -13.63 3.02
N SER A 64 6.19 -14.76 3.53
CA SER A 64 5.55 -16.05 3.32
C SER A 64 5.41 -16.79 4.64
N VAL A 65 4.33 -17.52 4.77
CA VAL A 65 4.07 -18.40 5.92
C VAL A 65 4.43 -19.84 5.56
N SER A 66 5.22 -20.48 6.40
CA SER A 66 5.56 -21.90 6.25
C SER A 66 4.62 -22.75 7.09
N MET A 67 4.08 -23.80 6.49
CA MET A 67 3.30 -24.81 7.20
C MET A 67 4.18 -25.88 7.83
N PHE A 68 3.63 -26.63 8.77
CA PHE A 68 4.32 -27.80 9.36
C PHE A 68 4.67 -28.88 8.34
N SER A 69 3.97 -28.91 7.19
CA SER A 69 4.27 -29.79 6.04
C SER A 69 5.56 -29.40 5.30
N GLY A 70 6.13 -28.22 5.55
CA GLY A 70 7.25 -27.65 4.80
C GLY A 70 6.83 -26.83 3.58
N GLU A 71 5.54 -26.77 3.27
CA GLU A 71 5.01 -25.91 2.20
C GLU A 71 5.01 -24.45 2.63
N THR A 72 5.28 -23.55 1.69
CA THR A 72 5.36 -22.11 1.93
C THR A 72 4.34 -21.39 1.05
N PHE A 73 3.58 -20.50 1.65
CA PHE A 73 2.55 -19.71 0.96
C PHE A 73 2.82 -18.22 1.18
N PRO A 74 2.66 -17.36 0.15
CA PRO A 74 2.77 -15.94 0.32
C PRO A 74 1.66 -15.40 1.25
N CYS A 75 1.98 -14.44 2.10
CA CYS A 75 1.00 -13.78 2.97
C CYS A 75 -0.07 -13.05 2.18
N VAL A 76 0.27 -12.49 1.02
CA VAL A 76 -0.65 -11.84 0.06
C VAL A 76 -0.52 -12.56 -1.28
N GLN A 77 -1.65 -12.98 -1.86
CA GLN A 77 -1.69 -13.67 -3.15
C GLN A 77 -1.69 -12.71 -4.35
N MET A 78 -1.01 -11.58 -4.22
CA MET A 78 -0.90 -10.54 -5.23
C MET A 78 0.53 -10.05 -5.29
N ASP A 79 0.95 -9.55 -6.45
CA ASP A 79 2.24 -8.87 -6.59
C ASP A 79 2.13 -7.48 -5.93
N VAL A 80 2.93 -7.24 -4.90
CA VAL A 80 2.89 -6.01 -4.10
C VAL A 80 3.99 -5.06 -4.53
N TYR A 81 3.64 -3.85 -4.94
CA TYR A 81 4.54 -2.82 -5.44
C TYR A 81 4.59 -1.62 -4.50
N ASN A 82 5.80 -1.10 -4.29
CA ASN A 82 6.00 0.16 -3.59
C ASN A 82 5.89 1.32 -4.58
N TRP A 83 4.81 2.09 -4.51
CA TRP A 83 4.59 3.24 -5.39
C TRP A 83 5.61 4.36 -5.23
N GLU A 84 6.24 4.47 -4.07
CA GLU A 84 7.25 5.48 -3.78
C GLU A 84 8.61 5.14 -4.42
N ASP A 85 8.83 3.89 -4.83
CA ASP A 85 9.96 3.45 -5.64
C ASP A 85 9.64 3.64 -7.13
N GLU A 86 10.54 4.29 -7.86
CA GLU A 86 10.32 4.65 -9.26
C GLU A 86 10.30 3.43 -10.18
N VAL A 87 11.19 2.48 -9.94
CA VAL A 87 11.29 1.25 -10.75
C VAL A 87 10.05 0.38 -10.53
N GLU A 88 9.66 0.17 -9.27
CA GLU A 88 8.49 -0.63 -8.94
C GLU A 88 7.18 0.03 -9.45
N ARG A 89 7.13 1.37 -9.45
CA ARG A 89 5.99 2.10 -10.00
C ARG A 89 5.87 1.95 -11.51
N GLU A 90 7.00 1.99 -12.24
CA GLU A 90 7.01 1.73 -13.68
C GLU A 90 6.57 0.31 -14.00
N ASP A 91 7.06 -0.68 -13.26
CA ASP A 91 6.65 -2.08 -13.40
C ASP A 91 5.17 -2.29 -13.10
N PHE A 92 4.65 -1.62 -12.06
CA PHE A 92 3.21 -1.66 -11.76
C PHE A 92 2.36 -1.11 -12.90
N LEU A 93 2.82 -0.03 -13.54
CA LEU A 93 2.12 0.64 -14.64
C LEU A 93 2.39 -0.01 -16.01
N ALA A 94 3.32 -0.96 -16.09
CA ALA A 94 3.67 -1.61 -17.34
C ALA A 94 2.42 -2.25 -18.00
N PRO A 95 2.25 -2.06 -19.32
CA PRO A 95 1.12 -2.61 -20.04
C PRO A 95 1.11 -4.13 -19.99
N CYS A 96 -0.07 -4.72 -20.06
CA CYS A 96 -0.23 -6.16 -20.14
C CYS A 96 0.10 -6.65 -21.56
N ASP A 97 0.96 -7.66 -21.66
CA ASP A 97 1.36 -8.26 -22.93
C ASP A 97 0.33 -9.27 -23.46
N LYS A 98 -0.69 -9.60 -22.68
CA LYS A 98 -1.71 -10.59 -23.03
C LYS A 98 -3.04 -9.91 -23.34
N GLU A 99 -3.70 -10.44 -24.36
CA GLU A 99 -5.06 -10.04 -24.72
C GLU A 99 -5.98 -11.25 -24.62
N VAL A 100 -7.21 -11.02 -24.21
CA VAL A 100 -8.28 -12.02 -24.22
C VAL A 100 -9.48 -11.51 -25.00
N TYR A 101 -10.18 -12.42 -25.66
CA TYR A 101 -11.43 -12.08 -26.33
C TYR A 101 -12.56 -11.97 -25.30
N ILE A 102 -13.41 -10.97 -25.46
CA ILE A 102 -14.67 -10.91 -24.71
C ILE A 102 -15.56 -12.04 -25.27
N PRO A 103 -16.06 -12.96 -24.40
CA PRO A 103 -16.86 -14.08 -24.85
C PRO A 103 -18.06 -13.65 -25.74
N GLY A 104 -18.19 -14.26 -26.92
CA GLY A 104 -19.26 -13.95 -27.87
C GLY A 104 -19.02 -12.70 -28.73
N THR A 105 -17.82 -12.13 -28.70
CA THR A 105 -17.44 -10.98 -29.55
C THR A 105 -16.05 -11.17 -30.17
N GLU A 106 -15.72 -10.33 -31.17
CA GLU A 106 -14.38 -10.27 -31.76
C GLU A 106 -13.48 -9.20 -31.04
N ILE A 107 -13.96 -8.62 -29.96
CA ILE A 107 -13.27 -7.57 -29.25
C ILE A 107 -12.22 -8.18 -28.32
N LYS A 108 -10.98 -7.73 -28.48
CA LYS A 108 -9.86 -8.07 -27.57
C LYS A 108 -9.68 -6.98 -26.52
N VAL A 109 -9.41 -7.40 -25.30
CA VAL A 109 -9.07 -6.51 -24.19
C VAL A 109 -7.74 -6.94 -23.58
N PRO A 110 -6.90 -5.99 -23.14
CA PRO A 110 -5.68 -6.33 -22.43
C PRO A 110 -6.04 -7.04 -21.12
N TYR A 111 -5.29 -8.09 -20.80
CA TYR A 111 -5.52 -8.92 -19.63
C TYR A 111 -4.23 -9.21 -18.89
N ASN A 112 -4.23 -8.96 -17.60
CA ASN A 112 -3.18 -9.38 -16.70
C ASN A 112 -3.69 -10.56 -15.84
N TYR A 113 -3.01 -11.68 -15.91
CA TYR A 113 -3.33 -12.87 -15.10
C TYR A 113 -2.86 -12.75 -13.64
N SER A 114 -1.87 -11.89 -13.39
CA SER A 114 -1.36 -11.63 -12.04
C SER A 114 -2.09 -10.42 -11.46
N LYS A 115 -2.65 -10.60 -10.28
CA LYS A 115 -3.20 -9.49 -9.51
C LYS A 115 -2.06 -8.63 -8.99
N ARG A 116 -2.18 -7.33 -9.18
CA ARG A 116 -1.19 -6.35 -8.75
C ARG A 116 -1.82 -5.36 -7.80
N ILE A 117 -1.14 -5.06 -6.72
CA ILE A 117 -1.51 -3.96 -5.82
C ILE A 117 -0.32 -3.03 -5.62
N ALA A 118 -0.58 -1.78 -5.34
CA ALA A 118 0.44 -0.82 -4.96
C ALA A 118 0.16 -0.25 -3.57
N VAL A 119 1.24 -0.03 -2.82
CA VAL A 119 1.26 0.68 -1.55
C VAL A 119 1.83 2.06 -1.81
N LEU A 120 1.06 3.10 -1.50
CA LEU A 120 1.41 4.49 -1.75
C LEU A 120 1.17 5.34 -0.50
N CYS A 121 1.84 6.48 -0.42
CA CYS A 121 1.67 7.44 0.66
C CYS A 121 0.80 8.61 0.20
N SER A 122 -0.13 9.03 1.07
CA SER A 122 -0.91 10.23 0.83
C SER A 122 0.01 11.45 0.76
N ARG A 123 -0.09 12.22 -0.31
CA ARG A 123 0.67 13.46 -0.50
C ARG A 123 -0.02 14.67 0.11
N GLU A 124 -1.29 14.53 0.45
CA GLU A 124 -2.05 15.59 1.12
C GLU A 124 -1.97 15.41 2.64
N GLY A 125 -1.72 16.51 3.34
CA GLY A 125 -1.79 16.51 4.80
C GLY A 125 -3.21 16.19 5.27
N THR A 126 -3.34 15.45 6.36
CA THR A 126 -4.62 14.97 6.93
C THR A 126 -5.64 16.10 7.10
N SER A 127 -5.20 17.27 7.58
CA SER A 127 -6.08 18.44 7.75
C SER A 127 -6.65 18.94 6.44
N CYS A 128 -5.87 18.94 5.37
CA CYS A 128 -6.31 19.38 4.04
C CYS A 128 -7.34 18.40 3.46
N SER A 129 -7.10 17.09 3.58
CA SER A 129 -8.03 16.06 3.11
C SER A 129 -9.36 16.11 3.86
N ILE A 130 -9.33 16.30 5.19
CA ILE A 130 -10.55 16.44 6.01
C ILE A 130 -11.33 17.69 5.60
N MET A 131 -10.64 18.83 5.43
CA MET A 131 -11.27 20.08 5.01
C MET A 131 -11.94 19.96 3.64
N ARG A 132 -11.26 19.33 2.66
CA ARG A 132 -11.83 19.09 1.32
C ARG A 132 -13.05 18.17 1.37
N GLY A 133 -12.98 17.11 2.17
CA GLY A 133 -14.11 16.19 2.37
C GLY A 133 -15.32 16.88 2.99
N ALA A 134 -15.12 17.67 4.03
CA ALA A 134 -16.18 18.46 4.66
C ALA A 134 -16.80 19.49 3.68
N TYR A 135 -15.97 20.15 2.90
CA TYR A 135 -16.45 21.10 1.88
C TYR A 135 -17.27 20.41 0.78
N ALA A 136 -16.77 19.29 0.26
CA ALA A 136 -17.49 18.52 -0.76
C ALA A 136 -18.85 18.01 -0.23
N TYR A 137 -18.88 17.53 1.01
CA TYR A 137 -20.12 17.11 1.65
C TYR A 137 -21.12 18.27 1.82
N ALA A 138 -20.63 19.45 2.23
CA ALA A 138 -21.48 20.63 2.36
C ALA A 138 -22.06 21.08 1.00
N LEU A 139 -21.28 21.07 -0.07
CA LEU A 139 -21.77 21.36 -1.42
C LEU A 139 -22.86 20.37 -1.86
N GLN A 140 -22.63 19.09 -1.67
CA GLN A 140 -23.61 18.05 -2.02
C GLN A 140 -24.94 18.23 -1.25
N SER A 141 -24.88 18.74 -0.01
CA SER A 141 -26.06 18.98 0.81
C SER A 141 -26.86 20.24 0.39
N ILE A 142 -26.25 21.14 -0.39
CA ILE A 142 -26.93 22.35 -0.91
C ILE A 142 -27.61 22.03 -2.25
N ASP A 143 -27.05 21.11 -3.04
CA ASP A 143 -27.55 20.75 -4.38
C ASP A 143 -28.71 19.72 -4.33
N ASN A 144 -29.08 19.21 -3.15
CA ASN A 144 -30.23 18.35 -2.88
C ASN A 144 -31.33 19.12 -2.16
#